data_712e13eecf226090c58df966d4f82295
#
_entry.id   712e13eecf226090c58df966d4f82295
#
_cell.length_a   1.000
_cell.length_b   1.000
_cell.length_c   1.000
_cell.angle_alpha   90.00
_cell.angle_beta   90.00
_cell.angle_gamma   90.00
#
_symmetry.space_group_name_H-M   'P 1'
#
loop_
_entity.id
_entity.type
_entity.pdbx_description
1 polymer ?
#
loop_
_entity_poly.entity_id
_entity_poly.type
_entity_poly.pdbx_seq_one_letter_code
_entity_poly.pdbx_strand_id
1 'polypeptide(L)' 'EISELSTAINNNTSVMQSLINTLTIK' A
#
# COMPACT_ATOMS: atom_id res chain seq x y z
N GLU A 1 -11.21 12.62 -8.89
CA GLU A 1 -11.90 11.59 -9.66
C GLU A 1 -11.65 10.20 -9.09
N ILE A 2 -12.60 9.30 -9.27
CA ILE A 2 -12.52 7.98 -8.63
C ILE A 2 -11.31 7.19 -9.12
N SER A 3 -10.97 7.36 -10.37
CA SER A 3 -9.85 6.63 -10.94
C SER A 3 -8.54 6.99 -10.24
N GLU A 4 -8.34 8.26 -9.97
CA GLU A 4 -7.13 8.69 -9.28
C GLU A 4 -7.14 8.25 -7.83
N LEU A 5 -8.31 8.28 -7.22
CA LEU A 5 -8.42 7.79 -5.85
C LEU A 5 -8.09 6.31 -5.77
N SER A 6 -8.57 5.55 -6.73
CA SER A 6 -8.31 4.12 -6.76
C SER A 6 -6.80 3.86 -6.85
N THR A 7 -6.11 4.62 -7.69
CA THR A 7 -4.68 4.48 -7.83
C THR A 7 -3.97 4.82 -6.52
N ALA A 8 -4.41 5.87 -5.85
CA ALA A 8 -3.78 6.25 -4.58
C ALA A 8 -3.98 5.19 -3.53
N ILE A 9 -5.18 4.61 -3.48
CA ILE A 9 -5.46 3.54 -2.53
C ILE A 9 -4.60 2.33 -2.82
N ASN A 10 -4.45 1.98 -4.09
CA ASN A 10 -3.61 0.84 -4.45
C ASN A 10 -2.16 1.08 -4.07
N ASN A 11 -1.66 2.29 -4.29
CA ASN A 11 -0.30 2.62 -3.91
C ASN A 11 -0.11 2.53 -2.40
N ASN A 12 -1.05 3.06 -1.64
CA ASN A 12 -0.97 3.00 -0.19
C ASN A 12 -1.01 1.57 0.31
N THR A 13 -1.85 0.75 -0.29
CA THR A 13 -1.94 -0.65 0.10
C THR A 13 -0.63 -1.36 -0.15
N SER A 14 0.00 -1.08 -1.28
CA SER A 14 1.26 -1.71 -1.62
C SER A 14 2.36 -1.32 -0.63
N VAL A 15 2.43 -0.05 -0.29
CA VAL A 15 3.42 0.43 0.67
C VAL A 15 3.17 -0.17 2.04
N MET A 16 1.91 -0.24 2.43
CA MET A 16 1.57 -0.82 3.73
C MET A 16 2.00 -2.28 3.81
N GLN A 17 1.78 -3.02 2.75
CA GLN A 17 2.17 -4.43 2.75
C GLN A 17 3.69 -4.58 2.84
N SER A 18 4.43 -3.69 2.18
CA SER A 18 5.88 -3.72 2.27
C SER A 18 6.36 -3.46 3.68
N LEU A 19 5.74 -2.49 4.35
CA LEU A 19 6.10 -2.17 5.71
C LEU A 19 5.80 -3.32 6.65
N ILE A 20 4.63 -3.92 6.49
CA ILE A 20 4.25 -5.05 7.32
C ILE A 20 5.20 -6.21 7.10
N ASN A 21 5.57 -6.48 5.88
CA ASN A 21 6.53 -7.53 5.58
C ASN A 21 7.84 -7.29 6.28
N THR A 22 8.34 -6.06 6.21
CA THR A 22 9.61 -5.73 6.82
C THR A 22 9.56 -5.92 8.33
N LEU A 23 8.46 -5.52 8.94
CA LEU A 23 8.32 -5.63 10.39
C LEU A 23 8.12 -7.07 10.83
N THR A 24 7.47 -7.87 10.01
CA THR A 24 7.11 -9.22 10.37
C THR A 24 8.24 -10.21 10.14
N ILE A 25 9.08 -9.95 9.19
CA ILE A 25 10.16 -10.87 8.82
C ILE A 25 11.33 -10.73 9.75
N LYS A 26 11.33 -10.59 10.85
CA LYS A 26 12.49 -10.46 11.70
C LYS A 26 13.20 -11.79 11.98
#